data_a62ef05678326ad8d92e843cf92b0422
#
_entry.id   a62ef05678326ad8d92e843cf92b0422
#
_cell.length_a   1.000
_cell.length_b   1.000
_cell.length_c   1.000
_cell.angle_alpha   90.00
_cell.angle_beta   90.00
_cell.angle_gamma   90.00
#
_symmetry.space_group_name_H-M   'P 1'
#
loop_
_entity.id
_entity.type
_entity.pdbx_description
1 polymer ?
#
loop_
_entity_poly.entity_id
_entity_poly.type
_entity_poly.pdbx_seq_one_letter_code
_entity_poly.pdbx_strand_id
1 'polypeptide(L)'
;VGYKSLSKEFFVKKRTIIRFSPTLQPQGELLDEVVIKNDKKDAQGITTINTEKIKRIPGANSGIETLLMTLPGVSNNNELSTQYNVRGGNFDENLVYVNGIEIYRPFLIRSGQQEGLSFVNSSMVQNINFSAGGFQAKYGDKLSSVLDITYRKPSEFSATINASLLGGSITIEDVFLDNKLSAIVGVRYRDNSLFVNSKQIETNFKPRFTDIQGFISYKQNKKLTLNFLGNFSSNKYDYQPVTRRTRFGTVSDPLELIVFYDGQEKDEYLTAFGAISADYLVNDYLKLTTTVSVFNTQEEEYFDIAASYNLGEVDTNIGSETFGEVTFSEGIGSQLNHSRNDLDALISNIQVRGSYKKNESQIEFGNKYQSENSKDRIREWEIIDSVGFSVRPLNLNFINDQPYTPYTGPIVPFQNIRAENNLTTNRLSG
;
A
#
# COMPACT_ATOMS: atom_id res chain seq x y z
N VAL A 1 -31.86 -34.72 -1.53
CA VAL A 1 -31.21 -34.04 -0.42
C VAL A 1 -31.82 -32.64 -0.32
N GLY A 2 -32.23 -32.20 0.88
CA GLY A 2 -32.82 -30.88 1.07
C GLY A 2 -34.34 -30.78 0.91
N TYR A 3 -35.07 -31.90 0.72
CA TYR A 3 -36.51 -31.95 0.66
C TYR A 3 -37.07 -33.01 1.62
N LYS A 4 -38.27 -32.78 2.17
CA LYS A 4 -38.95 -33.79 2.97
C LYS A 4 -39.28 -35.00 2.11
N SER A 5 -39.00 -36.20 2.63
CA SER A 5 -39.35 -37.43 1.93
C SER A 5 -40.85 -37.55 1.82
N LEU A 6 -41.35 -37.81 0.62
CA LEU A 6 -42.73 -38.07 0.31
C LEU A 6 -42.87 -39.51 -0.18
N SER A 7 -43.68 -40.33 0.50
CA SER A 7 -44.03 -41.66 0.07
C SER A 7 -45.54 -41.75 -0.20
N LYS A 8 -45.90 -42.43 -1.28
CA LYS A 8 -47.29 -42.68 -1.65
C LYS A 8 -47.45 -44.09 -2.20
N GLU A 9 -48.33 -44.86 -1.66
CA GLU A 9 -48.67 -46.20 -2.16
C GLU A 9 -49.64 -46.13 -3.33
N PHE A 10 -49.44 -46.96 -4.34
CA PHE A 10 -50.28 -47.05 -5.51
C PHE A 10 -50.72 -48.49 -5.75
N PHE A 11 -52.02 -48.71 -5.98
CA PHE A 11 -52.51 -49.98 -6.45
C PHE A 11 -52.60 -49.97 -7.96
N VAL A 12 -51.73 -50.74 -8.61
CA VAL A 12 -51.65 -50.84 -10.06
C VAL A 12 -52.67 -51.84 -10.58
N LYS A 13 -53.70 -51.36 -11.32
CA LYS A 13 -54.67 -52.20 -12.03
C LYS A 13 -54.23 -52.38 -13.50
N LYS A 14 -54.60 -53.54 -14.09
CA LYS A 14 -54.26 -53.86 -15.49
C LYS A 14 -54.83 -52.79 -16.43
N ARG A 15 -53.96 -52.18 -17.31
CA ARG A 15 -54.30 -51.09 -18.25
C ARG A 15 -54.61 -49.72 -17.63
N THR A 16 -54.12 -49.39 -16.46
CA THR A 16 -54.35 -48.07 -15.86
C THR A 16 -53.01 -47.30 -15.88
N ILE A 17 -53.03 -46.03 -16.34
CA ILE A 17 -51.88 -45.10 -16.27
C ILE A 17 -52.09 -44.27 -15.00
N ILE A 18 -51.14 -44.37 -14.09
CA ILE A 18 -51.11 -43.54 -12.88
C ILE A 18 -50.14 -42.39 -13.13
N ARG A 19 -50.62 -41.14 -13.11
CA ARG A 19 -49.79 -39.93 -13.11
C ARG A 19 -49.57 -39.47 -11.70
N PHE A 20 -48.29 -39.35 -11.32
CA PHE A 20 -47.88 -38.85 -10.03
C PHE A 20 -46.99 -37.62 -10.18
N SER A 21 -47.47 -36.46 -9.79
CA SER A 21 -46.72 -35.19 -9.87
C SER A 21 -46.64 -34.58 -8.49
N PRO A 22 -45.67 -35.02 -7.65
CA PRO A 22 -45.56 -34.52 -6.30
C PRO A 22 -44.89 -33.15 -6.30
N THR A 23 -45.38 -32.26 -5.43
CA THR A 23 -44.69 -31.05 -5.05
C THR A 23 -43.88 -31.35 -3.79
N LEU A 24 -42.57 -31.37 -3.95
CA LEU A 24 -41.63 -31.56 -2.82
C LEU A 24 -41.53 -30.27 -2.00
N GLN A 25 -41.68 -30.40 -0.69
CA GLN A 25 -41.47 -29.28 0.23
C GLN A 25 -39.96 -29.25 0.63
N PRO A 26 -39.29 -28.10 0.50
CA PRO A 26 -37.92 -27.97 1.01
C PRO A 26 -37.92 -28.34 2.50
N GLN A 27 -37.01 -29.20 2.89
CA GLN A 27 -36.68 -29.42 4.29
C GLN A 27 -35.75 -28.29 4.70
N GLY A 28 -36.31 -27.13 5.01
CA GLY A 28 -35.60 -26.10 5.74
C GLY A 28 -35.33 -26.67 7.13
N GLU A 29 -34.14 -27.17 7.39
CA GLU A 29 -33.57 -27.05 8.72
C GLU A 29 -33.52 -25.54 8.94
N LEU A 30 -34.41 -25.02 9.79
CA LEU A 30 -34.11 -23.80 10.52
C LEU A 30 -32.83 -24.14 11.28
N LEU A 31 -31.67 -23.83 10.68
CA LEU A 31 -30.47 -23.62 11.46
C LEU A 31 -30.92 -22.60 12.51
N ASP A 32 -30.94 -23.00 13.76
CA ASP A 32 -31.07 -22.04 14.84
C ASP A 32 -30.09 -20.94 14.51
N GLU A 33 -30.60 -19.73 14.33
CA GLU A 33 -29.76 -18.56 14.10
C GLU A 33 -28.76 -18.57 15.25
N VAL A 34 -27.52 -18.96 14.94
CA VAL A 34 -26.42 -18.75 15.85
C VAL A 34 -26.25 -17.24 15.90
N VAL A 35 -27.07 -16.61 16.73
CA VAL A 35 -26.86 -15.22 17.12
C VAL A 35 -25.53 -15.25 17.88
N ILE A 36 -24.45 -15.09 17.14
CA ILE A 36 -23.19 -14.69 17.73
C ILE A 36 -23.47 -13.30 18.27
N LYS A 37 -23.99 -13.24 19.48
CA LYS A 37 -23.98 -12.00 20.26
C LYS A 37 -22.52 -11.64 20.36
N ASN A 38 -22.12 -10.66 19.54
CA ASN A 38 -20.85 -10.00 19.72
C ASN A 38 -20.96 -9.28 21.07
N ASP A 39 -20.59 -9.96 22.15
CA ASP A 39 -20.50 -9.40 23.52
C ASP A 39 -19.34 -8.39 23.65
N LYS A 40 -18.68 -8.07 22.53
CA LYS A 40 -17.85 -6.88 22.48
C LYS A 40 -18.82 -5.70 22.53
N LYS A 41 -18.93 -5.06 23.69
CA LYS A 41 -19.37 -3.66 23.76
C LYS A 41 -18.48 -2.95 22.76
N ASP A 42 -19.04 -2.59 21.60
CA ASP A 42 -18.31 -1.84 20.58
C ASP A 42 -17.80 -0.59 21.28
N ALA A 43 -16.50 -0.53 21.50
CA ALA A 43 -15.87 0.67 22.04
C ALA A 43 -16.25 1.78 21.08
N GLN A 44 -16.85 2.85 21.60
CA GLN A 44 -17.30 3.97 20.78
C GLN A 44 -16.22 4.39 19.80
N GLY A 45 -16.54 4.45 18.53
CA GLY A 45 -15.60 4.88 17.47
C GLY A 45 -14.97 3.78 16.65
N ILE A 46 -15.19 2.49 16.93
CA ILE A 46 -14.69 1.38 16.10
C ILE A 46 -15.78 0.96 15.10
N THR A 47 -15.42 0.94 13.83
CA THR A 47 -16.24 0.41 12.74
C THR A 47 -15.70 -0.94 12.31
N THR A 48 -16.45 -2.00 12.52
CA THR A 48 -16.15 -3.33 11.96
C THR A 48 -16.61 -3.39 10.52
N ILE A 49 -15.70 -3.74 9.61
CA ILE A 49 -15.94 -3.70 8.17
C ILE A 49 -16.07 -5.13 7.64
N ASN A 50 -17.14 -5.37 6.87
CA ASN A 50 -17.35 -6.66 6.22
C ASN A 50 -16.39 -6.85 5.05
N THR A 51 -15.51 -7.86 5.17
CA THR A 51 -14.46 -8.18 4.20
C THR A 51 -15.02 -8.69 2.86
N GLU A 52 -16.23 -9.26 2.80
CA GLU A 52 -16.83 -9.70 1.54
C GLU A 52 -17.09 -8.54 0.56
N LYS A 53 -17.23 -7.32 1.09
CA LYS A 53 -17.43 -6.12 0.26
C LYS A 53 -16.17 -5.77 -0.53
N ILE A 54 -14.97 -6.15 -0.09
CA ILE A 54 -13.70 -5.85 -0.79
C ILE A 54 -13.75 -6.36 -2.24
N LYS A 55 -14.24 -7.58 -2.44
CA LYS A 55 -14.32 -8.21 -3.77
C LYS A 55 -15.33 -7.56 -4.72
N ARG A 56 -16.22 -6.71 -4.19
CA ARG A 56 -17.32 -6.10 -4.95
C ARG A 56 -17.11 -4.64 -5.28
N ILE A 57 -16.11 -4.00 -4.69
CA ILE A 57 -15.80 -2.59 -4.95
C ILE A 57 -14.98 -2.50 -6.24
N PRO A 58 -15.48 -1.81 -7.28
CA PRO A 58 -14.71 -1.58 -8.50
C PRO A 58 -13.60 -0.57 -8.20
N GLY A 59 -12.45 -0.76 -8.82
CA GLY A 59 -11.31 0.15 -8.68
C GLY A 59 -10.04 -0.44 -9.28
N ALA A 60 -9.08 0.40 -9.59
CA ALA A 60 -7.76 -0.02 -10.05
C ALA A 60 -6.98 -0.75 -8.94
N ASN A 61 -7.29 -0.43 -7.69
CA ASN A 61 -6.74 -1.05 -6.48
C ASN A 61 -7.86 -1.82 -5.76
N SER A 62 -7.86 -3.15 -5.81
CA SER A 62 -8.82 -4.00 -5.08
C SER A 62 -8.32 -4.33 -3.67
N GLY A 63 -7.78 -3.34 -2.96
CA GLY A 63 -7.25 -3.47 -1.61
C GLY A 63 -8.26 -3.09 -0.52
N ILE A 64 -7.82 -3.23 0.74
CA ILE A 64 -8.58 -2.78 1.92
C ILE A 64 -8.74 -1.26 1.88
N GLU A 65 -7.76 -0.56 1.37
CA GLU A 65 -7.71 0.89 1.27
C GLU A 65 -8.88 1.43 0.45
N THR A 66 -9.22 0.77 -0.65
CA THR A 66 -10.40 1.14 -1.46
C THR A 66 -11.71 1.02 -0.65
N LEU A 67 -11.79 0.03 0.24
CA LEU A 67 -12.94 -0.11 1.14
C LEU A 67 -12.97 1.01 2.20
N LEU A 68 -11.80 1.40 2.73
CA LEU A 68 -11.70 2.50 3.68
C LEU A 68 -12.15 3.83 3.09
N MET A 69 -11.93 4.07 1.78
CA MET A 69 -12.41 5.27 1.09
C MET A 69 -13.92 5.43 1.09
N THR A 70 -14.67 4.35 1.33
CA THR A 70 -16.12 4.42 1.45
C THR A 70 -16.59 4.93 2.82
N LEU A 71 -15.66 5.10 3.76
CA LEU A 71 -15.98 5.54 5.12
C LEU A 71 -15.94 7.07 5.25
N PRO A 72 -16.79 7.66 6.08
CA PRO A 72 -16.78 9.10 6.32
C PRO A 72 -15.45 9.58 6.88
N GLY A 73 -14.91 10.66 6.31
CA GLY A 73 -13.68 11.28 6.77
C GLY A 73 -12.39 10.60 6.31
N VAL A 74 -12.49 9.61 5.41
CA VAL A 74 -11.35 9.00 4.74
C VAL A 74 -11.24 9.56 3.33
N SER A 75 -10.06 9.95 2.92
CA SER A 75 -9.76 10.48 1.58
C SER A 75 -8.45 9.94 1.04
N ASN A 76 -8.30 10.00 -0.26
CA ASN A 76 -7.07 9.65 -0.98
C ASN A 76 -6.82 10.68 -2.08
N ASN A 77 -5.59 10.89 -2.44
CA ASN A 77 -5.19 11.83 -3.47
C ASN A 77 -5.01 11.14 -4.85
N ASN A 78 -4.90 9.82 -4.88
CA ASN A 78 -4.64 9.06 -6.11
C ASN A 78 -5.25 7.66 -6.02
N GLU A 79 -6.05 7.25 -7.00
CA GLU A 79 -6.70 5.93 -7.05
C GLU A 79 -5.71 4.75 -7.10
N LEU A 80 -4.48 4.97 -7.54
CA LEU A 80 -3.43 3.96 -7.60
C LEU A 80 -2.59 3.89 -6.31
N SER A 81 -2.72 4.89 -5.44
CA SER A 81 -2.07 4.92 -4.14
C SER A 81 -2.79 4.03 -3.13
N THR A 82 -2.01 3.39 -2.26
CA THR A 82 -2.50 2.68 -1.09
C THR A 82 -2.56 3.56 0.16
N GLN A 83 -2.03 4.77 0.07
CA GLN A 83 -2.07 5.76 1.14
C GLN A 83 -3.49 6.31 1.31
N TYR A 84 -3.89 6.56 2.54
CA TYR A 84 -5.15 7.20 2.86
C TYR A 84 -4.97 8.21 4.01
N ASN A 85 -5.76 9.27 3.94
CA ASN A 85 -5.80 10.34 4.92
C ASN A 85 -7.09 10.27 5.70
N VAL A 86 -7.04 10.52 7.01
CA VAL A 86 -8.20 10.43 7.87
C VAL A 86 -8.41 11.74 8.62
N ARG A 87 -9.59 12.35 8.48
CA ARG A 87 -10.01 13.59 9.15
C ARG A 87 -9.01 14.72 9.04
N GLY A 88 -8.35 14.85 7.89
CA GLY A 88 -7.35 15.89 7.64
C GLY A 88 -5.93 15.57 8.14
N GLY A 89 -5.73 14.43 8.79
CA GLY A 89 -4.39 13.92 9.10
C GLY A 89 -3.72 13.28 7.88
N ASN A 90 -2.41 13.20 7.92
CA ASN A 90 -1.63 12.62 6.83
C ASN A 90 -1.56 11.08 6.94
N PHE A 91 -1.16 10.41 5.86
CA PHE A 91 -1.09 8.95 5.81
C PHE A 91 -0.13 8.34 6.85
N ASP A 92 0.94 9.04 7.22
CA ASP A 92 1.92 8.61 8.23
C ASP A 92 1.43 8.74 9.67
N GLU A 93 0.27 9.38 9.88
CA GLU A 93 -0.41 9.45 11.17
C GLU A 93 -1.37 8.27 11.42
N ASN A 94 -1.46 7.33 10.50
CA ASN A 94 -2.29 6.14 10.62
C ASN A 94 -1.50 4.97 11.21
N LEU A 95 -2.13 4.21 12.11
CA LEU A 95 -1.62 2.95 12.63
C LEU A 95 -2.22 1.77 11.88
N VAL A 96 -1.39 0.82 11.54
CA VAL A 96 -1.83 -0.45 10.96
C VAL A 96 -1.33 -1.60 11.82
N TYR A 97 -2.26 -2.44 12.26
CA TYR A 97 -2.00 -3.65 13.01
C TYR A 97 -2.47 -4.87 12.22
N VAL A 98 -1.68 -5.93 12.24
CA VAL A 98 -2.07 -7.26 11.74
C VAL A 98 -1.90 -8.28 12.84
N ASN A 99 -2.98 -8.96 13.21
CA ASN A 99 -3.01 -9.91 14.34
C ASN A 99 -2.47 -9.30 15.65
N GLY A 100 -2.75 -8.00 15.86
CA GLY A 100 -2.29 -7.26 17.03
C GLY A 100 -0.81 -6.90 17.02
N ILE A 101 -0.10 -7.05 15.91
CA ILE A 101 1.29 -6.67 15.71
C ILE A 101 1.31 -5.40 14.87
N GLU A 102 2.01 -4.37 15.34
CA GLU A 102 2.17 -3.12 14.60
C GLU A 102 3.02 -3.34 13.36
N ILE A 103 2.56 -2.82 12.25
CA ILE A 103 3.25 -2.86 10.96
C ILE A 103 3.90 -1.49 10.72
N TYR A 104 5.20 -1.49 10.62
CA TYR A 104 5.97 -0.28 10.31
C TYR A 104 5.97 -0.04 8.81
N ARG A 105 5.89 1.24 8.43
CA ARG A 105 5.89 1.66 7.02
C ARG A 105 4.90 0.84 6.16
N PRO A 106 3.62 0.75 6.56
CA PRO A 106 2.63 -0.04 5.82
C PRO A 106 2.38 0.50 4.42
N PHE A 107 2.80 1.75 4.17
CA PHE A 107 2.76 2.46 2.90
C PHE A 107 4.16 2.94 2.52
N LEU A 108 4.51 2.89 1.25
CA LEU A 108 5.75 3.51 0.75
C LEU A 108 5.62 5.04 0.77
N ILE A 109 6.71 5.74 1.11
CA ILE A 109 6.71 7.20 1.36
C ILE A 109 6.72 8.01 0.05
N ARG A 110 6.76 7.39 -1.10
CA ARG A 110 6.82 8.10 -2.37
C ARG A 110 5.53 8.87 -2.63
N SER A 111 5.52 10.12 -2.18
CA SER A 111 4.33 10.99 -2.20
C SER A 111 3.79 11.20 -3.61
N GLY A 112 2.53 10.82 -3.81
CA GLY A 112 1.78 11.10 -5.02
C GLY A 112 2.08 10.20 -6.22
N GLN A 113 2.97 9.23 -6.08
CA GLN A 113 3.22 8.21 -7.08
C GLN A 113 2.73 6.85 -6.58
N GLN A 114 2.47 5.96 -7.46
CA GLN A 114 1.75 4.71 -7.30
C GLN A 114 2.48 3.73 -6.40
N GLU A 115 2.13 3.66 -5.14
CA GLU A 115 2.79 2.83 -4.13
C GLU A 115 2.48 1.34 -4.24
N GLY A 116 1.60 0.95 -5.14
CA GLY A 116 1.36 -0.45 -5.52
C GLY A 116 0.61 -1.28 -4.51
N LEU A 117 1.29 -2.24 -3.88
CA LEU A 117 0.71 -3.15 -2.91
C LEU A 117 0.92 -2.63 -1.48
N SER A 118 -0.15 -2.48 -0.72
CA SER A 118 -0.03 -2.28 0.72
C SER A 118 0.46 -3.53 1.43
N PHE A 119 0.96 -3.40 2.66
CA PHE A 119 1.35 -4.55 3.47
C PHE A 119 0.23 -5.58 3.58
N VAL A 120 -1.02 -5.14 3.73
CA VAL A 120 -2.13 -6.05 3.99
C VAL A 120 -2.54 -6.83 2.76
N ASN A 121 -2.46 -8.15 2.83
CA ASN A 121 -3.02 -9.02 1.80
C ASN A 121 -4.51 -9.28 2.05
N SER A 122 -5.37 -8.63 1.28
CA SER A 122 -6.84 -8.71 1.42
C SER A 122 -7.39 -10.13 1.32
N SER A 123 -6.71 -11.02 0.57
CA SER A 123 -7.12 -12.44 0.45
C SER A 123 -6.91 -13.26 1.72
N MET A 124 -6.10 -12.77 2.66
CA MET A 124 -5.82 -13.44 3.94
C MET A 124 -6.69 -12.91 5.08
N VAL A 125 -7.43 -11.84 4.87
CA VAL A 125 -8.13 -11.11 5.92
C VAL A 125 -9.42 -11.80 6.34
N GLN A 126 -9.65 -11.91 7.66
CA GLN A 126 -10.89 -12.36 8.28
C GLN A 126 -11.73 -11.18 8.75
N ASN A 127 -11.11 -10.24 9.49
CA ASN A 127 -11.81 -9.13 10.11
C ASN A 127 -11.01 -7.84 10.00
N ILE A 128 -11.72 -6.72 9.86
CA ILE A 128 -11.16 -5.39 9.81
C ILE A 128 -11.91 -4.52 10.81
N ASN A 129 -11.16 -3.95 11.76
CA ASN A 129 -11.65 -2.94 12.66
C ASN A 129 -10.97 -1.61 12.33
N PHE A 130 -11.74 -0.59 12.07
CA PHE A 130 -11.23 0.73 11.74
C PHE A 130 -11.74 1.77 12.72
N SER A 131 -10.87 2.63 13.19
CA SER A 131 -11.21 3.76 14.04
C SER A 131 -10.64 5.06 13.48
N ALA A 132 -11.51 6.01 13.15
CA ALA A 132 -11.15 7.34 12.68
C ALA A 132 -11.05 8.31 13.86
N GLY A 133 -9.97 8.27 14.61
CA GLY A 133 -9.79 9.01 15.89
C GLY A 133 -10.54 8.34 17.06
N GLY A 134 -10.22 8.75 18.28
CA GLY A 134 -10.88 8.22 19.49
C GLY A 134 -10.67 6.73 19.72
N PHE A 135 -9.55 6.17 19.30
CA PHE A 135 -9.20 4.75 19.46
C PHE A 135 -8.75 4.44 20.90
N GLN A 136 -8.74 3.16 21.22
CA GLN A 136 -8.40 2.66 22.55
C GLN A 136 -6.96 2.97 22.94
N ALA A 137 -6.68 3.15 24.22
CA ALA A 137 -5.35 3.49 24.78
C ALA A 137 -4.26 2.47 24.44
N LYS A 138 -4.61 1.22 24.12
CA LYS A 138 -3.64 0.19 23.68
C LYS A 138 -2.96 0.50 22.34
N TYR A 139 -3.52 1.43 21.56
CA TYR A 139 -2.96 1.92 20.31
C TYR A 139 -2.35 3.29 20.59
N GLY A 140 -1.04 3.36 20.65
CA GLY A 140 -0.30 4.61 20.91
C GLY A 140 0.36 5.18 19.64
N ASP A 141 1.01 6.32 19.80
CA ASP A 141 1.99 6.92 18.88
C ASP A 141 1.48 7.59 17.60
N LYS A 142 0.21 7.51 17.24
CA LYS A 142 -0.35 8.15 16.02
C LYS A 142 -1.65 8.89 16.34
N LEU A 143 -2.02 9.84 15.46
CA LEU A 143 -3.04 10.83 15.77
C LEU A 143 -4.34 10.63 14.97
N SER A 144 -4.29 10.06 13.76
CA SER A 144 -5.43 10.10 12.86
C SER A 144 -6.30 8.86 12.89
N SER A 145 -5.76 7.68 12.72
CA SER A 145 -6.56 6.46 12.70
C SER A 145 -5.84 5.21 13.13
N VAL A 146 -6.62 4.18 13.42
CA VAL A 146 -6.15 2.81 13.64
C VAL A 146 -6.88 1.86 12.71
N LEU A 147 -6.13 1.05 11.99
CA LEU A 147 -6.60 -0.07 11.19
C LEU A 147 -6.09 -1.36 11.83
N ASP A 148 -6.97 -2.12 12.48
CA ASP A 148 -6.64 -3.38 13.15
C ASP A 148 -7.25 -4.55 12.37
N ILE A 149 -6.36 -5.38 11.82
CA ILE A 149 -6.66 -6.45 10.89
C ILE A 149 -6.37 -7.79 11.53
N THR A 150 -7.28 -8.73 11.36
CA THR A 150 -7.07 -10.11 11.75
C THR A 150 -7.03 -10.99 10.52
N TYR A 151 -5.93 -11.74 10.35
CA TYR A 151 -5.81 -12.75 9.31
C TYR A 151 -6.57 -14.02 9.68
N ARG A 152 -7.03 -14.71 8.67
CA ARG A 152 -7.86 -15.90 8.79
C ARG A 152 -7.03 -17.08 9.33
N LYS A 153 -7.64 -17.85 10.22
CA LYS A 153 -7.15 -19.16 10.63
C LYS A 153 -7.96 -20.20 9.87
N PRO A 154 -7.36 -20.87 8.88
CA PRO A 154 -8.06 -21.87 8.08
C PRO A 154 -8.60 -23.04 8.94
N SER A 155 -9.69 -23.63 8.49
CA SER A 155 -10.29 -24.85 9.04
C SER A 155 -10.25 -26.04 8.07
N GLU A 156 -9.98 -25.77 6.79
CA GLU A 156 -9.93 -26.72 5.71
C GLU A 156 -8.99 -26.23 4.62
N PHE A 157 -8.60 -27.12 3.70
CA PHE A 157 -7.84 -26.72 2.52
C PHE A 157 -8.65 -25.81 1.61
N SER A 158 -8.05 -24.70 1.22
CA SER A 158 -8.56 -23.80 0.19
C SER A 158 -7.44 -23.18 -0.61
N ALA A 159 -7.69 -22.94 -1.88
CA ALA A 159 -6.78 -22.21 -2.76
C ALA A 159 -7.57 -21.16 -3.55
N THR A 160 -7.08 -19.94 -3.55
CA THR A 160 -7.66 -18.82 -4.30
C THR A 160 -6.65 -18.27 -5.26
N ILE A 161 -7.02 -18.16 -6.53
CA ILE A 161 -6.20 -17.53 -7.57
C ILE A 161 -6.97 -16.33 -8.10
N ASN A 162 -6.33 -15.18 -8.12
CA ASN A 162 -6.85 -13.97 -8.76
C ASN A 162 -5.89 -13.58 -9.87
N ALA A 163 -6.44 -13.23 -11.03
CA ALA A 163 -5.68 -12.74 -12.17
C ALA A 163 -6.37 -11.50 -12.76
N SER A 164 -5.57 -10.52 -13.13
CA SER A 164 -6.00 -9.29 -13.78
C SER A 164 -4.96 -8.82 -14.79
N LEU A 165 -5.28 -7.79 -15.57
CA LEU A 165 -4.32 -7.17 -16.51
C LEU A 165 -3.15 -6.51 -15.78
N LEU A 166 -3.30 -6.17 -14.51
CA LEU A 166 -2.26 -5.50 -13.70
C LEU A 166 -1.47 -6.48 -12.85
N GLY A 167 -1.75 -7.80 -12.92
CA GLY A 167 -1.03 -8.78 -12.12
C GLY A 167 -1.93 -9.89 -11.58
N GLY A 168 -1.48 -10.55 -10.52
CA GLY A 168 -2.23 -11.65 -9.94
C GLY A 168 -1.81 -11.99 -8.52
N SER A 169 -2.58 -12.86 -7.89
CA SER A 169 -2.27 -13.40 -6.58
C SER A 169 -2.70 -14.85 -6.45
N ILE A 170 -1.97 -15.56 -5.63
CA ILE A 170 -2.28 -16.94 -5.22
C ILE A 170 -2.28 -16.96 -3.70
N THR A 171 -3.34 -17.47 -3.12
CA THR A 171 -3.43 -17.72 -1.67
C THR A 171 -3.80 -19.16 -1.44
N ILE A 172 -3.01 -19.85 -0.65
CA ILE A 172 -3.21 -21.26 -0.29
C ILE A 172 -3.31 -21.34 1.22
N GLU A 173 -4.28 -22.10 1.69
CA GLU A 173 -4.50 -22.30 3.12
C GLU A 173 -4.86 -23.76 3.40
N ASP A 174 -4.40 -24.25 4.57
CA ASP A 174 -4.67 -25.63 4.97
C ASP A 174 -4.53 -25.81 6.49
N VAL A 175 -4.96 -26.96 6.94
CA VAL A 175 -4.92 -27.39 8.33
C VAL A 175 -4.26 -28.74 8.46
N PHE A 176 -3.37 -28.88 9.42
CA PHE A 176 -2.56 -30.06 9.65
C PHE A 176 -2.63 -30.49 11.11
N LEU A 177 -2.10 -31.68 11.41
CA LEU A 177 -1.93 -32.18 12.78
C LEU A 177 -3.25 -32.22 13.58
N ASP A 178 -4.28 -32.81 13.02
CA ASP A 178 -5.61 -32.91 13.66
C ASP A 178 -6.16 -31.54 14.09
N ASN A 179 -6.14 -30.57 13.18
CA ASN A 179 -6.57 -29.19 13.40
C ASN A 179 -5.77 -28.39 14.46
N LYS A 180 -4.55 -28.83 14.76
CA LYS A 180 -3.68 -28.08 15.66
C LYS A 180 -2.83 -27.04 14.97
N LEU A 181 -2.47 -27.25 13.71
CA LEU A 181 -1.66 -26.36 12.91
C LEU A 181 -2.51 -25.82 11.73
N SER A 182 -2.71 -24.53 11.66
CA SER A 182 -3.30 -23.87 10.51
C SER A 182 -2.28 -22.95 9.85
N ALA A 183 -2.23 -22.96 8.53
CA ALA A 183 -1.31 -22.13 7.74
C ALA A 183 -2.04 -21.49 6.56
N ILE A 184 -1.74 -20.23 6.31
CA ILE A 184 -2.17 -19.50 5.12
C ILE A 184 -0.97 -18.76 4.54
N VAL A 185 -0.76 -18.91 3.24
CA VAL A 185 0.33 -18.26 2.51
C VAL A 185 -0.25 -17.58 1.27
N GLY A 186 0.13 -16.34 1.06
CA GLY A 186 -0.27 -15.55 -0.10
C GLY A 186 0.94 -14.99 -0.83
N VAL A 187 0.90 -15.06 -2.15
CA VAL A 187 1.87 -14.43 -3.05
C VAL A 187 1.12 -13.47 -3.94
N ARG A 188 1.63 -12.24 -4.08
CA ARG A 188 1.05 -11.22 -4.95
C ARG A 188 2.12 -10.67 -5.88
N TYR A 189 1.71 -10.44 -7.12
CA TYR A 189 2.48 -9.70 -8.12
C TYR A 189 1.60 -8.64 -8.75
N ARG A 190 2.13 -7.43 -8.96
CA ARG A 190 1.45 -6.34 -9.63
C ARG A 190 2.40 -5.55 -10.50
N ASP A 191 1.94 -5.19 -11.69
CA ASP A 191 2.62 -4.32 -12.63
C ASP A 191 1.64 -3.26 -13.12
N ASN A 192 1.85 -2.02 -12.69
CA ASN A 192 0.99 -0.90 -13.07
C ASN A 192 1.42 -0.22 -14.38
N SER A 193 2.46 -0.70 -15.05
CA SER A 193 3.04 -0.07 -16.25
C SER A 193 2.01 0.14 -17.36
N LEU A 194 1.16 -0.86 -17.61
CA LEU A 194 0.12 -0.76 -18.67
C LEU A 194 -0.87 0.36 -18.38
N PHE A 195 -1.28 0.51 -17.14
CA PHE A 195 -2.26 1.53 -16.76
C PHE A 195 -1.65 2.94 -16.80
N VAL A 196 -0.42 3.08 -16.29
CA VAL A 196 0.27 4.38 -16.22
C VAL A 196 0.58 4.90 -17.60
N ASN A 197 1.15 4.04 -18.44
CA ASN A 197 1.58 4.42 -19.78
C ASN A 197 0.40 4.55 -20.77
N SER A 198 -0.81 4.09 -20.41
CA SER A 198 -2.02 4.23 -21.23
C SER A 198 -2.72 5.59 -21.08
N LYS A 199 -2.39 6.37 -20.04
CA LYS A 199 -2.90 7.74 -19.88
C LYS A 199 -2.24 8.65 -20.91
N GLN A 200 -2.94 9.71 -21.32
CA GLN A 200 -2.52 10.66 -22.37
C GLN A 200 -1.15 11.35 -22.16
N ILE A 201 -0.47 11.04 -21.07
CA ILE A 201 0.87 11.55 -20.78
C ILE A 201 1.86 10.46 -21.19
N GLU A 202 2.60 10.69 -22.25
CA GLU A 202 3.72 9.84 -22.63
C GLU A 202 4.71 9.79 -21.48
N THR A 203 4.80 8.64 -20.82
CA THR A 203 5.78 8.36 -19.78
C THR A 203 6.27 6.94 -19.93
N ASN A 204 7.54 6.70 -19.61
CA ASN A 204 8.10 5.36 -19.54
C ASN A 204 8.34 5.01 -18.07
N PHE A 205 7.25 4.76 -17.35
CA PHE A 205 7.26 4.43 -15.93
C PHE A 205 6.78 3.01 -15.71
N LYS A 206 7.57 2.21 -14.97
CA LYS A 206 7.34 0.76 -14.79
C LYS A 206 7.35 0.39 -13.31
N PRO A 207 6.28 0.68 -12.56
CA PRO A 207 6.13 0.26 -11.19
C PRO A 207 5.75 -1.22 -11.09
N ARG A 208 6.58 -2.01 -10.41
CA ARG A 208 6.41 -3.46 -10.24
C ARG A 208 6.52 -3.84 -8.76
N PHE A 209 5.61 -4.66 -8.30
CA PHE A 209 5.46 -5.03 -6.90
C PHE A 209 5.32 -6.53 -6.75
N THR A 210 6.03 -7.09 -5.80
CA THR A 210 5.95 -8.51 -5.46
C THR A 210 5.98 -8.65 -3.95
N ASP A 211 5.09 -9.45 -3.40
CA ASP A 211 5.19 -9.83 -1.99
C ASP A 211 4.80 -11.29 -1.75
N ILE A 212 5.34 -11.82 -0.67
CA ILE A 212 5.02 -13.13 -0.12
C ILE A 212 4.70 -12.93 1.36
N GLN A 213 3.54 -13.41 1.79
CA GLN A 213 3.12 -13.37 3.18
C GLN A 213 2.70 -14.73 3.68
N GLY A 214 2.98 -15.01 4.95
CA GLY A 214 2.56 -16.23 5.60
C GLY A 214 2.09 -15.98 7.02
N PHE A 215 0.99 -16.62 7.39
CA PHE A 215 0.50 -16.67 8.76
C PHE A 215 0.27 -18.11 9.18
N ILE A 216 0.92 -18.52 10.27
CA ILE A 216 0.86 -19.88 10.79
C ILE A 216 0.39 -19.80 12.25
N SER A 217 -0.56 -20.63 12.64
CA SER A 217 -1.05 -20.72 14.01
C SER A 217 -0.99 -22.18 14.48
N TYR A 218 -0.25 -22.42 15.55
CA TYR A 218 -0.07 -23.75 16.15
C TYR A 218 -0.66 -23.79 17.56
N LYS A 219 -1.70 -24.57 17.72
CA LYS A 219 -2.34 -24.84 19.02
C LYS A 219 -1.63 -26.00 19.72
N GLN A 220 -0.62 -25.68 20.53
CA GLN A 220 0.16 -26.71 21.24
C GLN A 220 -0.73 -27.48 22.21
N ASN A 221 -1.59 -26.78 22.97
CA ASN A 221 -2.55 -27.36 23.91
C ASN A 221 -3.72 -26.39 24.12
N LYS A 222 -4.63 -26.69 25.06
CA LYS A 222 -5.79 -25.84 25.36
C LYS A 222 -5.42 -24.45 25.89
N LYS A 223 -4.22 -24.28 26.44
CA LYS A 223 -3.77 -23.04 27.08
C LYS A 223 -2.77 -22.24 26.23
N LEU A 224 -2.01 -22.90 25.35
CA LEU A 224 -0.93 -22.25 24.59
C LEU A 224 -1.15 -22.37 23.08
N THR A 225 -1.19 -21.21 22.42
CA THR A 225 -1.19 -21.09 20.96
C THR A 225 0.02 -20.25 20.54
N LEU A 226 0.80 -20.76 19.61
CA LEU A 226 1.91 -20.04 18.98
C LEU A 226 1.49 -19.57 17.61
N ASN A 227 1.81 -18.34 17.27
CA ASN A 227 1.53 -17.80 15.95
C ASN A 227 2.81 -17.23 15.35
N PHE A 228 2.95 -17.37 14.04
CA PHE A 228 4.01 -16.75 13.23
C PHE A 228 3.38 -15.95 12.11
N LEU A 229 3.85 -14.72 11.92
CA LEU A 229 3.50 -13.85 10.80
C LEU A 229 4.79 -13.43 10.10
N GLY A 230 4.88 -13.66 8.80
CA GLY A 230 6.02 -13.27 7.99
C GLY A 230 5.61 -12.55 6.71
N ASN A 231 6.44 -11.62 6.28
CA ASN A 231 6.31 -10.91 5.00
C ASN A 231 7.69 -10.65 4.39
N PHE A 232 7.77 -10.81 3.10
CA PHE A 232 8.87 -10.32 2.29
C PHE A 232 8.31 -9.62 1.06
N SER A 233 8.74 -8.39 0.79
CA SER A 233 8.28 -7.61 -0.36
C SER A 233 9.42 -6.93 -1.09
N SER A 234 9.28 -6.83 -2.42
CA SER A 234 10.16 -6.10 -3.31
C SER A 234 9.31 -5.19 -4.19
N ASN A 235 9.57 -3.90 -4.12
CA ASN A 235 8.92 -2.89 -4.93
C ASN A 235 9.98 -2.18 -5.77
N LYS A 236 9.76 -2.13 -7.08
CA LYS A 236 10.70 -1.57 -8.05
C LYS A 236 10.02 -0.53 -8.92
N TYR A 237 10.69 0.57 -9.10
CA TYR A 237 10.25 1.67 -9.94
C TYR A 237 11.37 1.99 -10.95
N ASP A 238 11.09 1.75 -12.21
CA ASP A 238 11.96 2.16 -13.32
C ASP A 238 11.28 3.32 -14.04
N TYR A 239 11.93 4.46 -14.14
CA TYR A 239 11.44 5.62 -14.86
C TYR A 239 12.48 6.11 -15.85
N GLN A 240 12.04 6.37 -17.08
CA GLN A 240 12.82 7.04 -18.11
C GLN A 240 12.01 8.23 -18.59
N PRO A 241 12.51 9.45 -18.39
CA PRO A 241 11.83 10.64 -18.88
C PRO A 241 11.81 10.66 -20.40
N VAL A 242 10.74 11.22 -20.96
CA VAL A 242 10.57 11.38 -22.40
C VAL A 242 10.61 12.85 -22.78
N THR A 243 11.13 13.14 -23.96
CA THR A 243 11.16 14.50 -24.52
C THR A 243 9.77 15.09 -24.51
N ARG A 244 9.64 16.32 -24.02
CA ARG A 244 8.38 17.08 -23.95
C ARG A 244 8.45 18.31 -24.81
N ARG A 245 7.31 18.61 -25.44
CA ARG A 245 7.10 19.83 -26.23
C ARG A 245 5.91 20.56 -25.65
N THR A 246 6.08 21.85 -25.41
CA THR A 246 5.01 22.72 -24.88
C THR A 246 4.97 23.99 -25.70
N ARG A 247 3.81 24.30 -26.27
CA ARG A 247 3.57 25.54 -26.98
C ARG A 247 2.87 26.54 -26.08
N PHE A 248 3.30 27.78 -26.13
CA PHE A 248 2.76 28.88 -25.35
C PHE A 248 2.96 30.21 -26.13
N GLY A 249 2.55 31.33 -25.55
CA GLY A 249 2.62 32.66 -26.20
C GLY A 249 1.29 33.09 -26.77
N THR A 250 1.32 33.99 -27.72
CA THR A 250 0.14 34.51 -28.39
C THR A 250 -0.08 33.82 -29.74
N VAL A 251 -1.23 34.07 -30.38
CA VAL A 251 -1.51 33.54 -31.73
C VAL A 251 -0.57 34.13 -32.78
N SER A 252 -0.11 35.37 -32.56
CA SER A 252 0.84 36.06 -33.47
C SER A 252 2.30 35.68 -33.18
N ASP A 253 2.62 35.33 -31.94
CA ASP A 253 3.99 35.04 -31.50
C ASP A 253 3.98 33.75 -30.63
N PRO A 254 3.71 32.61 -31.24
CA PRO A 254 3.75 31.33 -30.53
C PRO A 254 5.20 30.86 -30.38
N LEU A 255 5.52 30.41 -29.19
CA LEU A 255 6.81 29.80 -28.84
C LEU A 255 6.63 28.32 -28.54
N GLU A 256 7.64 27.53 -28.85
CA GLU A 256 7.71 26.12 -28.46
C GLU A 256 8.92 25.89 -27.58
N LEU A 257 8.69 25.40 -26.38
CA LEU A 257 9.73 24.88 -25.49
C LEU A 257 9.82 23.38 -25.71
N ILE A 258 11.02 22.93 -26.08
CA ILE A 258 11.34 21.50 -26.18
C ILE A 258 12.30 21.17 -25.04
N VAL A 259 11.94 20.20 -24.23
CA VAL A 259 12.78 19.66 -23.18
C VAL A 259 13.20 18.26 -23.60
N PHE A 260 14.46 18.13 -23.98
CA PHE A 260 15.07 16.84 -24.29
C PHE A 260 15.56 16.23 -22.99
N TYR A 261 15.01 15.08 -22.61
CA TYR A 261 15.45 14.33 -21.46
C TYR A 261 16.29 13.15 -21.90
N ASP A 262 17.31 12.84 -21.07
CA ASP A 262 18.12 11.63 -21.15
C ASP A 262 18.38 11.13 -19.74
N GLY A 263 18.54 9.80 -19.58
CA GLY A 263 18.82 9.20 -18.29
C GLY A 263 17.69 8.32 -17.76
N GLN A 264 17.78 8.02 -16.48
CA GLN A 264 16.86 7.09 -15.81
C GLN A 264 16.82 7.33 -14.31
N GLU A 265 15.71 6.88 -13.73
CA GLU A 265 15.51 6.73 -12.28
C GLU A 265 15.21 5.26 -11.99
N LYS A 266 15.84 4.71 -10.96
CA LYS A 266 15.61 3.35 -10.47
C LYS A 266 15.53 3.39 -8.97
N ASP A 267 14.37 3.01 -8.45
CA ASP A 267 14.18 2.90 -7.02
C ASP A 267 13.80 1.47 -6.67
N GLU A 268 14.40 0.97 -5.61
CA GLU A 268 14.13 -0.36 -5.08
C GLU A 268 13.89 -0.30 -3.58
N TYR A 269 12.80 -0.94 -3.15
CA TYR A 269 12.41 -1.04 -1.75
C TYR A 269 12.25 -2.51 -1.40
N LEU A 270 13.13 -3.03 -0.56
CA LEU A 270 13.07 -4.38 -0.02
C LEU A 270 12.62 -4.33 1.43
N THR A 271 11.62 -5.11 1.76
CA THR A 271 11.11 -5.21 3.14
C THR A 271 11.05 -6.67 3.58
N ALA A 272 11.59 -6.94 4.74
CA ALA A 272 11.47 -8.22 5.43
C ALA A 272 10.87 -8.00 6.81
N PHE A 273 9.84 -8.75 7.13
CA PHE A 273 9.16 -8.70 8.41
C PHE A 273 8.90 -10.11 8.93
N GLY A 274 9.17 -10.31 10.22
CA GLY A 274 8.86 -11.55 10.90
C GLY A 274 8.41 -11.29 12.34
N ALA A 275 7.38 -12.00 12.78
CA ALA A 275 6.88 -11.91 14.14
C ALA A 275 6.45 -13.27 14.67
N ILE A 276 6.76 -13.54 15.93
CA ILE A 276 6.30 -14.71 16.68
C ILE A 276 5.49 -14.20 17.85
N SER A 277 4.31 -14.77 18.07
CA SER A 277 3.51 -14.48 19.24
C SER A 277 3.07 -15.76 19.95
N ALA A 278 3.05 -15.70 21.27
CA ALA A 278 2.57 -16.75 22.15
C ALA A 278 1.35 -16.24 22.92
N ASP A 279 0.21 -16.86 22.68
CA ASP A 279 -1.03 -16.64 23.41
C ASP A 279 -1.16 -17.68 24.51
N TYR A 280 -1.10 -17.26 25.78
CA TYR A 280 -1.18 -18.13 26.93
C TYR A 280 -2.40 -17.82 27.81
N LEU A 281 -3.30 -18.78 27.95
CA LEU A 281 -4.43 -18.71 28.87
C LEU A 281 -3.96 -19.13 30.28
N VAL A 282 -3.71 -18.13 31.12
CA VAL A 282 -3.31 -18.37 32.50
C VAL A 282 -4.44 -19.11 33.27
N ASN A 283 -5.66 -18.56 33.09
CA ASN A 283 -6.93 -19.12 33.57
C ASN A 283 -8.07 -18.64 32.66
N ASP A 284 -9.32 -18.96 33.02
CA ASP A 284 -10.53 -18.60 32.23
C ASP A 284 -10.75 -17.09 32.10
N TYR A 285 -10.10 -16.30 32.93
CA TYR A 285 -10.27 -14.84 32.98
C TYR A 285 -9.09 -14.05 32.44
N LEU A 286 -7.86 -14.62 32.44
CA LEU A 286 -6.63 -13.94 32.10
C LEU A 286 -5.92 -14.62 30.94
N LYS A 287 -5.73 -13.86 29.87
CA LYS A 287 -4.92 -14.20 28.72
C LYS A 287 -3.69 -13.29 28.67
N LEU A 288 -2.53 -13.86 28.50
CA LEU A 288 -1.28 -13.15 28.20
C LEU A 288 -0.87 -13.43 26.75
N THR A 289 -0.42 -12.39 26.07
CA THR A 289 0.14 -12.48 24.71
C THR A 289 1.52 -11.86 24.73
N THR A 290 2.54 -12.65 24.42
CA THR A 290 3.91 -12.16 24.23
C THR A 290 4.24 -12.20 22.76
N THR A 291 4.76 -11.10 22.23
CA THR A 291 5.12 -10.95 20.82
C THR A 291 6.55 -10.47 20.69
N VAL A 292 7.31 -11.09 19.81
CA VAL A 292 8.62 -10.62 19.35
C VAL A 292 8.51 -10.38 17.84
N SER A 293 8.93 -9.24 17.37
CA SER A 293 8.90 -8.91 15.94
C SER A 293 10.17 -8.19 15.50
N VAL A 294 10.54 -8.43 14.25
CA VAL A 294 11.65 -7.76 13.56
C VAL A 294 11.14 -7.27 12.21
N PHE A 295 11.42 -6.03 11.91
CA PHE A 295 11.15 -5.38 10.64
C PHE A 295 12.45 -4.80 10.10
N ASN A 296 12.78 -5.10 8.85
CA ASN A 296 13.89 -4.50 8.14
C ASN A 296 13.39 -3.96 6.81
N THR A 297 13.82 -2.75 6.46
CA THR A 297 13.64 -2.18 5.12
C THR A 297 14.97 -1.67 4.59
N GLN A 298 15.23 -1.95 3.31
CA GLN A 298 16.33 -1.40 2.54
C GLN A 298 15.74 -0.65 1.36
N GLU A 299 16.18 0.59 1.17
CA GLU A 299 15.65 1.48 0.16
C GLU A 299 16.80 2.11 -0.60
N GLU A 300 16.71 2.06 -1.92
CA GLU A 300 17.64 2.66 -2.85
C GLU A 300 16.85 3.57 -3.80
N GLU A 301 17.21 4.85 -3.85
CA GLU A 301 16.61 5.84 -4.74
C GLU A 301 17.71 6.47 -5.58
N TYR A 302 17.86 5.98 -6.80
CA TYR A 302 18.94 6.34 -7.69
C TYR A 302 18.43 6.96 -8.98
N PHE A 303 18.81 8.19 -9.25
CA PHE A 303 18.51 8.79 -10.53
C PHE A 303 19.70 9.56 -11.13
N ASP A 304 19.79 9.52 -12.44
CA ASP A 304 20.63 10.31 -13.30
C ASP A 304 19.75 10.83 -14.44
N ILE A 305 19.36 12.09 -14.38
CA ILE A 305 18.46 12.69 -15.36
C ILE A 305 19.08 13.99 -15.87
N ALA A 306 19.36 14.02 -17.15
CA ALA A 306 19.75 15.21 -17.89
C ALA A 306 18.52 15.79 -18.62
N ALA A 307 18.40 17.11 -18.60
CA ALA A 307 17.42 17.85 -19.35
C ALA A 307 18.12 18.97 -20.14
N SER A 308 17.86 19.06 -21.44
CA SER A 308 18.30 20.16 -22.28
C SER A 308 17.08 20.94 -22.79
N TYR A 309 17.12 22.24 -22.60
CA TYR A 309 16.02 23.15 -22.90
C TYR A 309 16.29 23.91 -24.18
N ASN A 310 15.40 23.81 -25.16
CA ASN A 310 15.43 24.60 -26.38
C ASN A 310 14.13 25.38 -26.52
N LEU A 311 14.24 26.67 -26.77
CA LEU A 311 13.15 27.56 -27.06
C LEU A 311 13.23 27.97 -28.53
N GLY A 312 12.11 27.87 -29.23
CA GLY A 312 12.02 28.28 -30.66
C GLY A 312 10.75 28.99 -30.95
N GLU A 313 10.81 29.80 -32.02
CA GLU A 313 9.63 30.45 -32.59
C GLU A 313 8.90 29.51 -33.56
N VAL A 314 7.59 29.44 -33.45
CA VAL A 314 6.78 28.62 -34.35
C VAL A 314 6.38 29.42 -35.57
N ASP A 315 6.62 28.90 -36.77
CA ASP A 315 6.18 29.55 -38.00
C ASP A 315 4.65 29.63 -38.07
N THR A 316 4.13 30.87 -38.11
CA THR A 316 2.70 31.17 -38.21
C THR A 316 2.27 31.52 -39.61
N ASN A 317 3.17 31.56 -40.59
CA ASN A 317 2.86 31.92 -41.96
C ASN A 317 2.11 30.79 -42.68
N ILE A 318 0.83 30.93 -42.88
CA ILE A 318 -0.07 29.92 -43.48
C ILE A 318 0.37 29.52 -44.92
N GLY A 319 1.21 30.29 -45.58
CA GLY A 319 1.72 29.99 -46.94
C GLY A 319 3.13 29.33 -46.93
N SER A 320 3.73 29.14 -45.77
CA SER A 320 5.05 28.54 -45.63
C SER A 320 4.99 27.01 -45.66
N GLU A 321 6.01 26.37 -46.22
CA GLU A 321 6.21 24.91 -46.13
C GLU A 321 6.49 24.47 -44.69
N THR A 322 6.96 25.38 -43.83
CA THR A 322 7.31 25.17 -42.43
C THR A 322 6.20 25.61 -41.47
N PHE A 323 4.97 25.87 -41.99
CA PHE A 323 3.86 26.25 -41.11
C PHE A 323 3.64 25.34 -39.95
N GLY A 324 3.72 25.86 -38.74
CA GLY A 324 3.55 25.12 -37.49
C GLY A 324 4.81 24.41 -36.99
N GLU A 325 5.93 24.49 -37.70
CA GLU A 325 7.22 23.99 -37.27
C GLU A 325 8.02 25.07 -36.53
N VAL A 326 9.01 24.64 -35.72
CA VAL A 326 9.94 25.56 -35.06
C VAL A 326 11.00 26.00 -36.07
N THR A 327 10.97 27.25 -36.45
CA THR A 327 11.88 27.83 -37.50
C THR A 327 13.19 28.33 -36.95
N PHE A 328 13.20 28.68 -35.68
CA PHE A 328 14.37 29.13 -34.95
C PHE A 328 14.42 28.48 -33.59
N SER A 329 15.60 27.99 -33.20
CA SER A 329 15.75 27.30 -31.90
C SER A 329 17.01 27.80 -31.20
N GLU A 330 16.84 28.35 -30.04
CA GLU A 330 17.92 28.74 -29.13
C GLU A 330 17.97 27.78 -27.95
N GLY A 331 19.18 27.32 -27.64
CA GLY A 331 19.41 26.60 -26.38
C GLY A 331 19.36 27.58 -25.22
N ILE A 332 18.50 27.31 -24.22
CA ILE A 332 18.35 28.17 -23.05
C ILE A 332 18.90 27.55 -21.79
N GLY A 333 19.57 26.42 -21.92
CA GLY A 333 20.28 25.79 -20.82
C GLY A 333 20.12 24.28 -20.75
N SER A 334 20.75 23.72 -19.75
CA SER A 334 20.67 22.31 -19.41
C SER A 334 20.74 22.11 -17.90
N GLN A 335 20.24 20.96 -17.46
CA GLN A 335 20.24 20.56 -16.06
C GLN A 335 20.60 19.08 -15.98
N LEU A 336 21.46 18.72 -15.03
CA LEU A 336 21.77 17.34 -14.72
C LEU A 336 21.57 17.11 -13.23
N ASN A 337 20.64 16.24 -12.92
CA ASN A 337 20.34 15.81 -11.56
C ASN A 337 20.88 14.41 -11.32
N HIS A 338 21.56 14.23 -10.19
CA HIS A 338 22.14 12.98 -9.76
C HIS A 338 21.76 12.70 -8.32
N SER A 339 21.32 11.47 -8.04
CA SER A 339 21.03 11.02 -6.68
C SER A 339 21.45 9.58 -6.45
N ARG A 340 21.95 9.33 -5.23
CA ARG A 340 22.25 8.00 -4.68
C ARG A 340 21.89 8.05 -3.21
N ASN A 341 20.61 7.76 -2.94
CA ASN A 341 20.07 7.76 -1.60
C ASN A 341 19.81 6.33 -1.16
N ASP A 342 20.28 5.99 0.03
CA ASP A 342 20.15 4.67 0.62
C ASP A 342 19.59 4.81 2.04
N LEU A 343 18.64 3.94 2.38
CA LEU A 343 18.14 3.78 3.74
C LEU A 343 18.16 2.30 4.11
N ASP A 344 18.73 1.99 5.29
CA ASP A 344 18.64 0.68 5.93
C ASP A 344 18.09 0.89 7.34
N ALA A 345 16.87 0.41 7.60
CA ALA A 345 16.23 0.54 8.90
C ALA A 345 15.84 -0.83 9.45
N LEU A 346 16.29 -1.09 10.67
CA LEU A 346 15.98 -2.29 11.44
C LEU A 346 15.22 -1.92 12.71
N ILE A 347 14.01 -2.46 12.87
CA ILE A 347 13.16 -2.26 14.05
C ILE A 347 12.91 -3.60 14.71
N SER A 348 13.24 -3.71 15.99
CA SER A 348 13.02 -4.91 16.80
C SER A 348 12.12 -4.58 17.98
N ASN A 349 11.13 -5.44 18.24
CA ASN A 349 10.17 -5.23 19.32
C ASN A 349 9.99 -6.47 20.16
N ILE A 350 9.80 -6.24 21.45
CA ILE A 350 9.26 -7.23 22.40
C ILE A 350 8.07 -6.58 23.08
N GLN A 351 6.92 -7.24 23.02
CA GLN A 351 5.68 -6.76 23.60
C GLN A 351 5.02 -7.84 24.43
N VAL A 352 4.55 -7.48 25.62
CA VAL A 352 3.72 -8.31 26.48
C VAL A 352 2.40 -7.60 26.71
N ARG A 353 1.29 -8.27 26.43
CA ARG A 353 -0.07 -7.78 26.68
C ARG A 353 -0.84 -8.75 27.52
N GLY A 354 -1.59 -8.23 28.48
CA GLY A 354 -2.55 -8.96 29.27
C GLY A 354 -3.97 -8.49 29.01
N SER A 355 -4.90 -9.43 28.92
CA SER A 355 -6.33 -9.17 28.86
C SER A 355 -7.01 -9.97 29.97
N TYR A 356 -7.59 -9.25 30.94
CA TYR A 356 -8.36 -9.82 32.01
C TYR A 356 -9.84 -9.51 31.78
N LYS A 357 -10.66 -10.55 31.69
CA LYS A 357 -12.12 -10.43 31.51
C LYS A 357 -12.84 -11.28 32.54
N LYS A 358 -13.60 -10.63 33.43
CA LYS A 358 -14.44 -11.31 34.42
C LYS A 358 -15.76 -10.57 34.56
N ASN A 359 -16.87 -11.26 34.39
CA ASN A 359 -18.21 -10.69 34.37
C ASN A 359 -18.31 -9.59 33.30
N GLU A 360 -18.71 -8.39 33.69
CA GLU A 360 -18.80 -7.21 32.81
C GLU A 360 -17.51 -6.38 32.77
N SER A 361 -16.49 -6.73 33.55
CA SER A 361 -15.24 -5.98 33.63
C SER A 361 -14.22 -6.54 32.67
N GLN A 362 -13.62 -5.66 31.89
CA GLN A 362 -12.48 -5.97 31.02
C GLN A 362 -11.36 -4.98 31.28
N ILE A 363 -10.16 -5.50 31.53
CA ILE A 363 -8.94 -4.73 31.76
C ILE A 363 -7.90 -5.24 30.75
N GLU A 364 -7.31 -4.31 30.00
CA GLU A 364 -6.18 -4.59 29.12
C GLU A 364 -4.97 -3.80 29.63
N PHE A 365 -3.81 -4.45 29.67
CA PHE A 365 -2.54 -3.84 30.09
C PHE A 365 -1.40 -4.42 29.26
N GLY A 366 -0.30 -3.71 29.17
CA GLY A 366 0.85 -4.20 28.42
C GLY A 366 2.05 -3.30 28.50
N ASN A 367 3.18 -3.85 28.05
CA ASN A 367 4.44 -3.13 27.88
C ASN A 367 5.06 -3.51 26.54
N LYS A 368 5.68 -2.54 25.89
CA LYS A 368 6.41 -2.71 24.62
C LYS A 368 7.78 -2.07 24.76
N TYR A 369 8.81 -2.84 24.44
CA TYR A 369 10.16 -2.33 24.20
C TYR A 369 10.46 -2.39 22.72
N GLN A 370 10.94 -1.29 22.16
CA GLN A 370 11.31 -1.13 20.77
C GLN A 370 12.74 -0.62 20.68
N SER A 371 13.54 -1.27 19.85
CA SER A 371 14.86 -0.81 19.45
C SER A 371 14.84 -0.59 17.93
N GLU A 372 15.24 0.59 17.51
CA GLU A 372 15.30 1.00 16.12
C GLU A 372 16.71 1.46 15.79
N ASN A 373 17.25 0.95 14.69
CA ASN A 373 18.51 1.38 14.11
C ASN A 373 18.26 1.76 12.65
N SER A 374 18.50 3.03 12.32
CA SER A 374 18.31 3.58 10.98
C SER A 374 19.62 4.18 10.50
N LYS A 375 20.05 3.75 9.33
CA LYS A 375 21.20 4.28 8.62
C LYS A 375 20.70 4.86 7.31
N ASP A 376 20.91 6.15 7.12
CA ASP A 376 20.61 6.81 5.87
C ASP A 376 21.85 7.47 5.28
N ARG A 377 21.91 7.47 3.96
CA ARG A 377 22.93 8.13 3.18
C ARG A 377 22.26 8.89 2.04
N ILE A 378 22.50 10.19 1.99
CA ILE A 378 22.01 11.07 0.94
C ILE A 378 23.21 11.61 0.17
N ARG A 379 23.21 11.42 -1.12
CA ARG A 379 24.20 11.96 -2.06
C ARG A 379 23.48 12.49 -3.29
N GLU A 380 23.22 13.78 -3.27
CA GLU A 380 22.53 14.46 -4.35
C GLU A 380 23.35 15.64 -4.83
N TRP A 381 23.42 15.83 -6.13
CA TRP A 381 23.97 17.01 -6.72
C TRP A 381 23.25 17.36 -8.01
N GLU A 382 23.27 18.65 -8.31
CA GLU A 382 22.64 19.24 -9.46
C GLU A 382 23.65 20.15 -10.18
N ILE A 383 23.78 20.01 -11.48
CA ILE A 383 24.53 20.90 -12.34
C ILE A 383 23.51 21.59 -13.22
N ILE A 384 23.58 22.94 -13.26
CA ILE A 384 22.74 23.76 -14.11
C ILE A 384 23.65 24.59 -14.99
N ASP A 385 23.44 24.49 -16.30
CA ASP A 385 23.93 25.42 -17.30
C ASP A 385 22.79 26.27 -17.78
N SER A 386 22.76 27.50 -17.34
CA SER A 386 21.71 28.47 -17.66
C SER A 386 21.98 29.30 -18.91
N VAL A 387 23.09 29.00 -19.65
CA VAL A 387 23.52 29.77 -20.81
C VAL A 387 23.58 31.27 -20.52
N GLY A 388 23.97 31.64 -19.30
CA GLY A 388 24.05 33.05 -18.85
C GLY A 388 22.78 33.64 -18.26
N PHE A 389 21.65 32.93 -18.30
CA PHE A 389 20.41 33.36 -17.63
C PHE A 389 20.49 33.14 -16.11
N SER A 390 19.80 33.97 -15.35
CA SER A 390 19.70 33.80 -13.90
C SER A 390 18.87 32.57 -13.54
N VAL A 391 19.42 31.65 -12.78
CA VAL A 391 18.73 30.46 -12.29
C VAL A 391 17.83 30.75 -11.10
N ARG A 392 18.11 31.86 -10.39
CA ARG A 392 17.27 32.32 -9.29
C ARG A 392 16.71 33.70 -9.61
N PRO A 393 15.44 33.97 -9.34
CA PRO A 393 14.96 35.34 -9.41
C PRO A 393 15.73 36.18 -8.38
N LEU A 394 16.73 36.87 -8.88
CA LEU A 394 17.43 37.89 -8.12
C LEU A 394 16.47 39.07 -8.00
N ASN A 395 15.91 39.27 -6.83
CA ASN A 395 15.20 40.47 -6.46
C ASN A 395 14.19 41.02 -7.50
N LEU A 396 12.95 41.22 -7.11
CA LEU A 396 11.82 41.71 -7.97
C LEU A 396 12.07 43.01 -8.74
N ASN A 397 13.19 43.68 -8.51
CA ASN A 397 13.58 44.94 -9.18
C ASN A 397 14.43 44.72 -10.44
N PHE A 398 14.79 43.49 -10.78
CA PHE A 398 15.50 43.18 -12.01
C PHE A 398 14.58 42.47 -13.01
N ILE A 399 13.57 43.19 -13.47
CA ILE A 399 12.85 42.80 -14.66
C ILE A 399 13.63 43.42 -15.81
N ASN A 400 14.64 42.71 -16.31
CA ASN A 400 15.33 43.17 -17.48
C ASN A 400 15.71 42.06 -18.41
N ASP A 401 15.59 42.38 -19.64
CA ASP A 401 15.94 41.62 -20.80
C ASP A 401 17.28 40.95 -20.66
N GLN A 402 17.29 39.69 -20.91
CA GLN A 402 18.41 38.79 -20.81
C GLN A 402 18.84 38.38 -22.22
N PRO A 403 20.01 37.93 -22.48
CA PRO A 403 20.93 37.23 -21.56
C PRO A 403 22.00 38.12 -20.92
N TYR A 404 22.45 37.74 -19.73
CA TYR A 404 23.70 38.22 -19.18
C TYR A 404 24.88 37.64 -19.96
N THR A 405 26.06 38.22 -19.75
CA THR A 405 27.31 37.65 -20.30
C THR A 405 27.37 36.19 -19.87
N PRO A 406 27.52 35.22 -20.77
CA PRO A 406 27.59 33.83 -20.46
C PRO A 406 28.69 33.53 -19.39
N TYR A 407 28.36 32.73 -18.41
CA TYR A 407 29.36 32.28 -17.46
C TYR A 407 30.39 31.41 -18.15
N THR A 408 31.66 31.83 -18.13
CA THR A 408 32.77 31.14 -18.78
C THR A 408 33.63 30.30 -17.83
N GLY A 409 33.22 30.23 -16.56
CA GLY A 409 33.92 29.46 -15.54
C GLY A 409 33.63 27.96 -15.61
N PRO A 410 34.26 27.16 -14.72
CA PRO A 410 34.00 25.73 -14.66
C PRO A 410 32.56 25.48 -14.23
N ILE A 411 31.92 24.45 -14.79
CA ILE A 411 30.61 23.98 -14.36
C ILE A 411 30.77 23.46 -12.94
N VAL A 412 30.01 24.06 -12.01
CA VAL A 412 30.02 23.65 -10.60
C VAL A 412 28.61 23.17 -10.21
N PRO A 413 28.49 22.21 -9.30
CA PRO A 413 27.21 21.79 -8.80
C PRO A 413 26.45 22.99 -8.19
N PHE A 414 25.23 23.25 -8.69
CA PHE A 414 24.35 24.27 -8.15
C PHE A 414 23.89 23.90 -6.75
N GLN A 415 23.63 22.60 -6.54
CA GLN A 415 23.29 22.02 -5.26
C GLN A 415 24.15 20.76 -5.07
N ASN A 416 24.65 20.57 -3.87
CA ASN A 416 25.39 19.37 -3.49
C ASN A 416 25.05 19.04 -2.04
N ILE A 417 24.32 17.94 -1.86
CA ILE A 417 23.91 17.45 -0.55
C ILE A 417 24.66 16.15 -0.30
N ARG A 418 25.36 16.08 0.82
CA ARG A 418 26.01 14.86 1.30
C ARG A 418 25.70 14.74 2.78
N ALA A 419 24.95 13.73 3.13
CA ALA A 419 24.64 13.42 4.52
C ALA A 419 24.76 11.91 4.72
N GLU A 420 25.22 11.53 5.89
CA GLU A 420 25.24 10.14 6.34
C GLU A 420 24.87 10.16 7.83
N ASN A 421 23.79 9.48 8.17
CA ASN A 421 23.28 9.44 9.53
C ASN A 421 23.17 8.00 10.01
N ASN A 422 23.41 7.82 11.29
CA ASN A 422 23.16 6.55 11.98
C ASN A 422 22.45 6.88 13.28
N LEU A 423 21.17 6.56 13.34
CA LEU A 423 20.31 6.83 14.48
C LEU A 423 19.92 5.52 15.16
N THR A 424 20.16 5.46 16.47
CA THR A 424 19.67 4.35 17.30
C THR A 424 18.70 4.91 18.34
N THR A 425 17.49 4.39 18.34
CA THR A 425 16.44 4.79 19.28
C THR A 425 15.97 3.59 20.07
N ASN A 426 15.83 3.78 21.40
CA ASN A 426 15.23 2.78 22.28
C ASN A 426 14.04 3.39 22.98
N ARG A 427 12.89 2.71 22.94
CA ARG A 427 11.64 3.18 23.48
C ARG A 427 10.99 2.13 24.36
N LEU A 428 10.53 2.55 25.53
CA LEU A 428 9.69 1.73 26.41
C LEU A 428 8.34 2.41 26.52
N SER A 429 7.26 1.66 26.30
CA SER A 429 5.88 2.14 26.42
C SER A 429 5.02 1.11 27.16
N GLY A 430 3.98 1.60 27.88
CA GLY A 430 3.10 0.75 28.67
C GLY A 430 1.77 1.41 28.96
#